data_79dce845835014b968893a6c55ccbf01
#
_entry.id   79dce845835014b968893a6c55ccbf01
#
_cell.length_a   1.000
_cell.length_b   1.000
_cell.length_c   1.000
_cell.angle_alpha   90.00
_cell.angle_beta   90.00
_cell.angle_gamma   90.00
#
_symmetry.space_group_name_H-M   'P 1'
#
loop_
_entity.id
_entity.type
_entity.pdbx_description
1 polymer ?
#
loop_
_entity_poly.entity_id
_entity_poly.type
_entity_poly.pdbx_seq_one_letter_code
_entity_poly.pdbx_strand_id
1 'polypeptide(L)'
;ENNEKSSYPVLWLLPPAGCDHTAWQRHTAVEDLADELGIIIVMPDLKLSYGLDMIHGFTYFQMLTKELPEMVADYFPADLGFQMIAGVKEGGYAALNAALSVPGQYHMAASYSCGSLTDETFDPEMDKQLDNAFGTTDLRTLNGTDKDLKMLIQTAKDHNMALSLEYSEKDDYKASSALLADCILKSSFSS
;
A
#
# COMPACT_ATOMS: atom_id res chain seq x y z
N GLU A 1 -10.36 37.04 14.30
CA GLU A 1 -10.72 35.93 13.36
C GLU A 1 -10.05 34.67 13.90
N ASN A 2 -10.86 33.75 14.39
CA ASN A 2 -10.41 32.47 14.90
C ASN A 2 -9.84 31.68 13.71
N ASN A 3 -8.54 31.59 13.61
CA ASN A 3 -7.87 30.63 12.78
C ASN A 3 -8.00 29.26 13.47
N GLU A 4 -9.17 28.62 13.30
CA GLU A 4 -9.28 27.19 13.58
C GLU A 4 -8.26 26.51 12.68
N LYS A 5 -7.28 25.86 13.28
CA LYS A 5 -6.32 25.02 12.55
C LYS A 5 -7.13 23.96 11.82
N SER A 6 -7.40 24.19 10.55
CA SER A 6 -7.96 23.14 9.72
C SER A 6 -6.95 21.99 9.68
N SER A 7 -7.34 20.82 10.12
CA SER A 7 -6.58 19.59 9.89
C SER A 7 -6.97 19.04 8.51
N TYR A 8 -6.03 18.38 7.86
CA TYR A 8 -6.20 17.88 6.49
C TYR A 8 -6.13 16.36 6.46
N PRO A 9 -7.02 15.67 5.74
CA PRO A 9 -6.90 14.24 5.48
C PRO A 9 -5.53 13.89 4.90
N VAL A 10 -5.05 12.67 5.17
CA VAL A 10 -3.73 12.22 4.71
C VAL A 10 -3.87 11.10 3.69
N LEU A 11 -3.20 11.24 2.56
CA LEU A 11 -3.00 10.20 1.57
C LEU A 11 -1.53 9.73 1.58
N TRP A 12 -1.33 8.47 1.94
CA TRP A 12 -0.05 7.76 1.80
C TRP A 12 0.05 7.20 0.39
N LEU A 13 0.95 7.73 -0.43
CA LEU A 13 1.03 7.39 -1.85
C LEU A 13 2.34 6.67 -2.15
N LEU A 14 2.24 5.35 -2.37
CA LEU A 14 3.37 4.43 -2.38
C LEU A 14 3.90 4.19 -3.80
N PRO A 15 5.22 4.33 -4.03
CA PRO A 15 5.82 4.12 -5.34
C PRO A 15 5.97 2.63 -5.66
N PRO A 16 6.19 2.26 -6.94
CA PRO A 16 6.61 0.91 -7.31
C PRO A 16 8.04 0.64 -6.84
N ALA A 17 8.41 -0.63 -6.71
CA ALA A 17 9.76 -1.03 -6.34
C ALA A 17 10.81 -0.43 -7.30
N GLY A 18 11.95 -0.04 -6.75
CA GLY A 18 13.03 0.60 -7.51
C GLY A 18 12.81 2.07 -7.86
N CYS A 19 11.65 2.63 -7.53
CA CYS A 19 11.39 4.06 -7.60
C CYS A 19 11.53 4.70 -6.21
N ASP A 20 11.70 6.01 -6.20
CA ASP A 20 11.80 6.81 -4.98
C ASP A 20 10.53 7.65 -4.73
N HIS A 21 10.54 8.44 -3.66
CA HIS A 21 9.48 9.36 -3.26
C HIS A 21 9.09 10.39 -4.33
N THR A 22 9.91 10.63 -5.38
CA THR A 22 9.62 11.60 -6.44
C THR A 22 8.85 10.99 -7.61
N ALA A 23 8.60 9.68 -7.61
CA ALA A 23 7.99 8.99 -8.74
C ALA A 23 6.62 9.59 -9.12
N TRP A 24 5.78 9.82 -8.14
CA TRP A 24 4.44 10.38 -8.36
C TRP A 24 4.47 11.81 -8.87
N GLN A 25 5.34 12.67 -8.32
CA GLN A 25 5.50 14.06 -8.79
C GLN A 25 5.97 14.12 -10.25
N ARG A 26 6.86 13.20 -10.66
CA ARG A 26 7.40 13.21 -12.02
C ARG A 26 6.44 12.69 -13.08
N HIS A 27 5.46 11.87 -12.70
CA HIS A 27 4.61 11.16 -13.65
C HIS A 27 3.14 11.54 -13.55
N THR A 28 2.75 12.36 -12.59
CA THR A 28 1.35 12.76 -12.35
C THR A 28 1.25 14.22 -11.94
N ALA A 29 0.02 14.74 -11.92
CA ALA A 29 -0.31 16.07 -11.36
C ALA A 29 -0.65 15.97 -9.87
N VAL A 30 0.10 15.21 -9.08
CA VAL A 30 -0.22 14.92 -7.68
C VAL A 30 -0.26 16.18 -6.79
N GLU A 31 0.57 17.17 -7.09
CA GLU A 31 0.61 18.44 -6.34
C GLU A 31 -0.65 19.26 -6.57
N ASP A 32 -1.09 19.38 -7.83
CA ASP A 32 -2.34 20.05 -8.19
C ASP A 32 -3.55 19.37 -7.54
N LEU A 33 -3.56 18.03 -7.51
CA LEU A 33 -4.61 17.24 -6.87
C LEU A 33 -4.62 17.44 -5.34
N ALA A 34 -3.47 17.56 -4.70
CA ALA A 34 -3.38 17.84 -3.27
C ALA A 34 -4.02 19.20 -2.92
N ASP A 35 -3.74 20.22 -3.71
CA ASP A 35 -4.32 21.55 -3.54
C ASP A 35 -5.82 21.56 -3.82
N GLU A 36 -6.27 20.92 -4.90
CA GLU A 36 -7.69 20.86 -5.27
C GLU A 36 -8.54 20.13 -4.23
N LEU A 37 -8.03 19.02 -3.71
CA LEU A 37 -8.75 18.19 -2.74
C LEU A 37 -8.56 18.64 -1.29
N GLY A 38 -7.61 19.53 -1.02
CA GLY A 38 -7.30 19.97 0.33
C GLY A 38 -6.81 18.85 1.23
N ILE A 39 -5.85 18.05 0.75
CA ILE A 39 -5.28 16.90 1.47
C ILE A 39 -3.76 16.99 1.58
N ILE A 40 -3.19 16.34 2.58
CA ILE A 40 -1.75 16.13 2.68
C ILE A 40 -1.43 14.82 1.95
N ILE A 41 -0.50 14.87 0.98
CA ILE A 41 0.01 13.67 0.32
C ILE A 41 1.42 13.40 0.81
N VAL A 42 1.63 12.20 1.33
CA VAL A 42 2.93 11.72 1.81
C VAL A 42 3.42 10.61 0.89
N MET A 43 4.59 10.80 0.31
CA MET A 43 5.20 9.88 -0.64
C MET A 43 6.49 9.29 -0.04
N PRO A 44 6.40 8.20 0.72
CA PRO A 44 7.59 7.58 1.32
C PRO A 44 8.41 6.81 0.28
N ASP A 45 9.70 6.68 0.55
CA ASP A 45 10.57 5.78 -0.20
C ASP A 45 10.64 4.43 0.52
N LEU A 46 10.05 3.40 -0.09
CA LEU A 46 10.01 2.05 0.46
C LEU A 46 11.15 1.14 -0.01
N LYS A 47 12.02 1.66 -0.89
CA LYS A 47 13.10 0.87 -1.52
C LYS A 47 12.53 -0.42 -2.16
N LEU A 48 13.12 -1.56 -1.83
CA LEU A 48 12.75 -2.88 -2.30
C LEU A 48 12.13 -3.75 -1.18
N SER A 49 11.51 -3.08 -0.19
CA SER A 49 10.95 -3.75 0.99
C SER A 49 9.53 -4.28 0.79
N TYR A 50 8.85 -3.92 -0.29
CA TYR A 50 7.42 -4.18 -0.49
C TYR A 50 6.54 -3.62 0.64
N GLY A 51 7.05 -2.62 1.39
CA GLY A 51 6.37 -2.05 2.56
C GLY A 51 6.32 -2.96 3.79
N LEU A 52 7.17 -3.99 3.82
CA LEU A 52 7.23 -4.98 4.91
C LEU A 52 8.40 -4.68 5.86
N ASP A 53 8.30 -5.20 7.07
CA ASP A 53 9.47 -5.37 7.92
C ASP A 53 10.32 -6.48 7.33
N MET A 54 11.47 -6.10 6.78
CA MET A 54 12.32 -7.03 6.05
C MET A 54 12.96 -8.03 6.99
N ILE A 55 13.08 -9.29 6.56
CA ILE A 55 13.80 -10.32 7.33
C ILE A 55 15.27 -9.97 7.48
N HIS A 56 15.88 -9.43 6.40
CA HIS A 56 17.27 -8.99 6.37
C HIS A 56 17.36 -7.52 5.97
N GLY A 57 16.79 -6.60 6.79
CA GLY A 57 16.76 -5.18 6.45
C GLY A 57 16.09 -4.32 7.51
N PHE A 58 15.44 -3.25 7.07
CA PHE A 58 14.77 -2.28 7.92
C PHE A 58 13.29 -2.61 8.10
N THR A 59 12.68 -2.04 9.15
CA THR A 59 11.28 -2.22 9.54
C THR A 59 10.38 -1.23 8.82
N TYR A 60 10.20 -1.40 7.49
CA TYR A 60 9.42 -0.48 6.67
C TYR A 60 7.93 -0.50 6.95
N PHE A 61 7.37 -1.64 7.35
CA PHE A 61 5.97 -1.73 7.75
C PHE A 61 5.71 -0.90 9.02
N GLN A 62 6.58 -1.04 10.02
CA GLN A 62 6.51 -0.24 11.24
C GLN A 62 6.70 1.25 10.94
N MET A 63 7.67 1.60 10.10
CA MET A 63 7.89 2.98 9.66
C MET A 63 6.61 3.54 9.00
N LEU A 64 6.01 2.83 8.04
CA LEU A 64 4.85 3.29 7.28
C LEU A 64 3.59 3.43 8.14
N THR A 65 3.36 2.47 9.05
CA THR A 65 2.08 2.40 9.79
C THR A 65 2.11 3.09 11.15
N LYS A 66 3.29 3.42 11.69
CA LYS A 66 3.43 4.04 13.02
C LYS A 66 4.30 5.28 13.00
N GLU A 67 5.60 5.14 12.69
CA GLU A 67 6.57 6.21 12.88
C GLU A 67 6.31 7.42 11.97
N LEU A 68 6.03 7.17 10.70
CA LEU A 68 5.78 8.22 9.72
C LEU A 68 4.46 8.98 9.98
N PRO A 69 3.33 8.32 10.32
CA PRO A 69 2.12 9.01 10.77
C PRO A 69 2.33 9.92 11.97
N GLU A 70 3.02 9.44 13.01
CA GLU A 70 3.35 10.25 14.19
C GLU A 70 4.18 11.47 13.80
N MET A 71 5.24 11.28 13.00
CA MET A 71 6.08 12.37 12.52
C MET A 71 5.27 13.39 11.70
N VAL A 72 4.41 12.95 10.80
CA VAL A 72 3.60 13.85 9.97
C VAL A 72 2.63 14.65 10.83
N ALA A 73 2.02 14.07 11.84
CA ALA A 73 1.14 14.78 12.77
C ALA A 73 1.87 15.82 13.64
N ASP A 74 3.14 15.55 13.96
CA ASP A 74 3.96 16.48 14.76
C ASP A 74 4.37 17.74 13.97
N TYR A 75 4.59 17.61 12.66
CA TYR A 75 5.10 18.69 11.83
C TYR A 75 4.06 19.38 10.94
N PHE A 76 2.94 18.72 10.65
CA PHE A 76 1.91 19.20 9.74
C PHE A 76 0.53 19.13 10.38
N PRO A 77 -0.43 19.94 9.94
CA PRO A 77 -1.81 19.91 10.43
C PRO A 77 -2.56 18.68 9.85
N ALA A 78 -2.05 17.49 10.10
CA ALA A 78 -2.58 16.23 9.57
C ALA A 78 -3.74 15.71 10.42
N ASP A 79 -4.81 15.29 9.77
CA ASP A 79 -5.90 14.54 10.40
C ASP A 79 -5.64 13.04 10.29
N LEU A 80 -5.00 12.46 11.30
CA LEU A 80 -4.81 11.02 11.36
C LEU A 80 -6.11 10.23 11.61
N GLY A 81 -7.21 10.91 11.93
CA GLY A 81 -8.54 10.32 11.99
C GLY A 81 -9.12 10.04 10.59
N PHE A 82 -8.55 10.61 9.52
CA PHE A 82 -8.96 10.33 8.14
C PHE A 82 -7.74 10.09 7.24
N GLN A 83 -7.32 8.84 7.20
CA GLN A 83 -6.17 8.40 6.41
C GLN A 83 -6.61 7.54 5.22
N MET A 84 -5.92 7.73 4.10
CA MET A 84 -6.06 6.95 2.87
C MET A 84 -4.70 6.42 2.45
N ILE A 85 -4.66 5.28 1.77
CA ILE A 85 -3.41 4.71 1.28
C ILE A 85 -3.61 4.20 -0.14
N ALA A 86 -2.64 4.49 -1.02
CA ALA A 86 -2.70 4.02 -2.40
C ALA A 86 -1.29 3.71 -2.91
N GLY A 87 -1.20 2.87 -3.92
CA GLY A 87 0.08 2.56 -4.53
C GLY A 87 -0.05 1.85 -5.87
N VAL A 88 1.06 1.73 -6.57
CA VAL A 88 1.16 1.07 -7.87
C VAL A 88 2.16 -0.08 -7.81
N LYS A 89 1.83 -1.21 -8.44
CA LYS A 89 2.64 -2.44 -8.45
C LYS A 89 2.97 -2.90 -7.02
N GLU A 90 4.26 -2.96 -6.66
CA GLU A 90 4.71 -3.35 -5.33
C GLU A 90 4.24 -2.36 -4.24
N GLY A 91 4.13 -1.07 -4.59
CA GLY A 91 3.50 -0.07 -3.73
C GLY A 91 2.00 -0.32 -3.55
N GLY A 92 1.33 -0.87 -4.55
CA GLY A 92 -0.06 -1.33 -4.47
C GLY A 92 -0.22 -2.52 -3.52
N TYR A 93 0.70 -3.48 -3.58
CA TYR A 93 0.77 -4.56 -2.60
C TYR A 93 0.99 -4.02 -1.19
N ALA A 94 1.96 -3.11 -1.01
CA ALA A 94 2.24 -2.50 0.29
C ALA A 94 1.03 -1.74 0.85
N ALA A 95 0.29 -1.03 0.00
CA ALA A 95 -0.91 -0.31 0.39
C ALA A 95 -2.01 -1.24 0.90
N LEU A 96 -2.31 -2.31 0.16
CA LEU A 96 -3.30 -3.31 0.58
C LEU A 96 -2.84 -4.08 1.82
N ASN A 97 -1.58 -4.49 1.88
CA ASN A 97 -1.04 -5.18 3.05
C ASN A 97 -1.15 -4.32 4.31
N ALA A 98 -0.74 -3.06 4.26
CA ALA A 98 -0.83 -2.14 5.39
C ALA A 98 -2.29 -1.93 5.82
N ALA A 99 -3.18 -1.65 4.87
CA ALA A 99 -4.58 -1.36 5.17
C ALA A 99 -5.33 -2.57 5.78
N LEU A 100 -5.07 -3.77 5.29
CA LEU A 100 -5.70 -4.99 5.78
C LEU A 100 -5.09 -5.49 7.11
N SER A 101 -3.82 -5.16 7.37
CA SER A 101 -3.10 -5.60 8.57
C SER A 101 -3.29 -4.68 9.78
N VAL A 102 -3.70 -3.41 9.56
CA VAL A 102 -3.94 -2.42 10.64
C VAL A 102 -5.39 -1.93 10.59
N PRO A 103 -6.34 -2.71 11.11
CA PRO A 103 -7.76 -2.38 11.07
C PRO A 103 -8.08 -1.02 11.70
N GLY A 104 -8.92 -0.22 11.04
CA GLY A 104 -9.37 1.08 11.53
C GLY A 104 -8.40 2.24 11.30
N GLN A 105 -7.20 2.01 10.75
CA GLN A 105 -6.27 3.09 10.45
C GLN A 105 -6.62 3.81 9.15
N TYR A 106 -7.07 3.10 8.13
CA TYR A 106 -7.32 3.65 6.81
C TYR A 106 -8.80 3.60 6.46
N HIS A 107 -9.34 4.69 5.90
CA HIS A 107 -10.71 4.78 5.40
C HIS A 107 -10.85 4.29 3.97
N MET A 108 -9.75 4.36 3.23
CA MET A 108 -9.68 3.91 1.84
C MET A 108 -8.31 3.33 1.54
N ALA A 109 -8.29 2.22 0.82
CA ALA A 109 -7.08 1.67 0.23
C ALA A 109 -7.28 1.45 -1.27
N ALA A 110 -6.33 1.90 -2.08
CA ALA A 110 -6.36 1.74 -3.52
C ALA A 110 -5.07 1.10 -4.03
N SER A 111 -5.20 0.21 -4.99
CA SER A 111 -4.09 -0.47 -5.62
C SER A 111 -4.22 -0.46 -7.12
N TYR A 112 -3.16 -0.06 -7.81
CA TYR A 112 -3.06 0.00 -9.26
C TYR A 112 -2.05 -1.03 -9.75
N SER A 113 -2.48 -1.94 -10.62
CA SER A 113 -1.58 -2.95 -11.23
C SER A 113 -0.82 -3.81 -10.21
N CYS A 114 -1.47 -4.21 -9.12
CA CYS A 114 -0.85 -5.00 -8.07
C CYS A 114 -1.09 -6.49 -8.30
N GLY A 115 -0.01 -7.28 -8.18
CA GLY A 115 -0.10 -8.73 -8.06
C GLY A 115 -0.33 -9.21 -6.63
N SER A 116 -0.71 -10.47 -6.47
CA SER A 116 -0.82 -11.11 -5.15
C SER A 116 0.53 -11.51 -4.56
N LEU A 117 1.62 -11.31 -5.26
CA LEU A 117 2.98 -11.78 -5.06
C LEU A 117 3.11 -13.32 -5.00
N THR A 118 2.25 -14.00 -4.25
CA THR A 118 2.32 -15.46 -4.07
C THR A 118 1.98 -16.27 -5.32
N ASP A 119 1.38 -15.63 -6.33
CA ASP A 119 1.05 -16.24 -7.62
C ASP A 119 1.99 -15.76 -8.76
N GLU A 120 2.99 -14.94 -8.44
CA GLU A 120 3.92 -14.39 -9.40
C GLU A 120 5.18 -15.26 -9.56
N THR A 121 5.78 -15.18 -10.74
CA THR A 121 7.12 -15.69 -11.00
C THR A 121 8.07 -14.51 -11.20
N PHE A 122 9.15 -14.50 -10.48
CA PHE A 122 10.14 -13.43 -10.51
C PHE A 122 11.39 -13.86 -11.28
N ASP A 123 12.09 -12.86 -11.84
CA ASP A 123 13.39 -13.07 -12.46
C ASP A 123 14.39 -13.53 -11.37
N PRO A 124 15.23 -14.54 -11.62
CA PRO A 124 16.29 -14.95 -10.69
C PRO A 124 17.22 -13.83 -10.22
N GLU A 125 17.35 -12.75 -10.98
CA GLU A 125 18.09 -11.57 -10.53
C GLU A 125 17.45 -10.86 -9.32
N MET A 126 16.16 -11.08 -9.10
CA MET A 126 15.42 -10.57 -7.95
C MET A 126 15.57 -11.42 -6.68
N ASP A 127 16.08 -12.64 -6.76
CA ASP A 127 16.12 -13.63 -5.66
C ASP A 127 16.70 -13.06 -4.36
N LYS A 128 17.82 -12.34 -4.46
CA LYS A 128 18.45 -11.73 -3.28
C LYS A 128 17.57 -10.66 -2.62
N GLN A 129 16.79 -9.93 -3.40
CA GLN A 129 15.88 -8.89 -2.90
C GLN A 129 14.67 -9.53 -2.24
N LEU A 130 14.13 -10.59 -2.84
CA LEU A 130 13.03 -11.36 -2.28
C LEU A 130 13.46 -12.02 -0.97
N ASP A 131 14.64 -12.62 -0.91
CA ASP A 131 15.19 -13.19 0.32
C ASP A 131 15.37 -12.14 1.42
N ASN A 132 15.89 -10.96 1.09
CA ASN A 132 16.01 -9.87 2.06
C ASN A 132 14.66 -9.42 2.62
N ALA A 133 13.64 -9.28 1.77
CA ALA A 133 12.32 -8.81 2.17
C ALA A 133 11.53 -9.91 2.90
N PHE A 134 11.47 -11.10 2.32
CA PHE A 134 10.55 -12.16 2.71
C PHE A 134 11.21 -13.35 3.43
N GLY A 135 12.53 -13.47 3.41
CA GLY A 135 13.28 -14.63 3.91
C GLY A 135 13.13 -15.87 3.03
N THR A 136 12.71 -15.69 1.79
CA THR A 136 12.54 -16.77 0.80
C THR A 136 12.53 -16.21 -0.61
N THR A 137 12.99 -17.01 -1.56
CA THR A 137 12.87 -16.74 -3.00
C THR A 137 11.65 -17.43 -3.61
N ASP A 138 11.06 -18.40 -2.91
CA ASP A 138 9.81 -19.05 -3.31
C ASP A 138 8.62 -18.42 -2.58
N LEU A 139 8.03 -17.39 -3.19
CA LEU A 139 6.91 -16.66 -2.60
C LEU A 139 5.63 -17.48 -2.44
N ARG A 140 5.54 -18.67 -3.05
CA ARG A 140 4.42 -19.60 -2.82
C ARG A 140 4.39 -20.10 -1.38
N THR A 141 5.55 -20.08 -0.69
CA THR A 141 5.63 -20.43 0.74
C THR A 141 4.93 -19.43 1.66
N LEU A 142 4.63 -18.24 1.15
CA LEU A 142 3.91 -17.19 1.88
C LEU A 142 2.39 -17.36 1.82
N ASN A 143 1.87 -18.31 1.03
CA ASN A 143 0.43 -18.59 0.97
C ASN A 143 -0.13 -18.90 2.37
N GLY A 144 -1.21 -18.22 2.74
CA GLY A 144 -1.87 -18.36 4.04
C GLY A 144 -1.14 -17.67 5.21
N THR A 145 -0.11 -16.87 4.94
CA THR A 145 0.57 -16.03 5.95
C THR A 145 0.03 -14.58 5.93
N ASP A 146 0.49 -13.76 6.87
CA ASP A 146 0.24 -12.32 6.93
C ASP A 146 0.77 -11.51 5.73
N LYS A 147 1.46 -12.16 4.82
CA LYS A 147 1.97 -11.59 3.57
C LYS A 147 1.13 -11.99 2.35
N ASP A 148 0.17 -12.88 2.52
CA ASP A 148 -0.77 -13.28 1.48
C ASP A 148 -2.00 -12.37 1.48
N LEU A 149 -2.09 -11.46 0.49
CA LEU A 149 -3.23 -10.55 0.36
C LEU A 149 -4.58 -11.28 0.27
N LYS A 150 -4.63 -12.46 -0.33
CA LYS A 150 -5.87 -13.24 -0.44
C LYS A 150 -6.35 -13.68 0.94
N MET A 151 -5.42 -14.13 1.77
CA MET A 151 -5.72 -14.48 3.17
C MET A 151 -6.13 -13.25 3.97
N LEU A 152 -5.41 -12.13 3.83
CA LEU A 152 -5.75 -10.89 4.52
C LEU A 152 -7.14 -10.38 4.15
N ILE A 153 -7.52 -10.39 2.87
CA ILE A 153 -8.85 -10.01 2.40
C ILE A 153 -9.94 -10.90 3.04
N GLN A 154 -9.71 -12.21 3.12
CA GLN A 154 -10.67 -13.17 3.68
C GLN A 154 -10.81 -13.06 5.19
N THR A 155 -9.75 -12.64 5.89
CA THR A 155 -9.69 -12.59 7.36
C THR A 155 -9.81 -11.17 7.92
N ALA A 156 -9.92 -10.16 7.07
CA ALA A 156 -10.04 -8.77 7.48
C ALA A 156 -11.23 -8.56 8.43
N LYS A 157 -10.99 -7.75 9.45
CA LYS A 157 -12.00 -7.45 10.50
C LYS A 157 -12.65 -6.09 10.33
N ASP A 158 -12.02 -5.21 9.57
CA ASP A 158 -12.55 -3.87 9.29
C ASP A 158 -13.23 -3.87 7.92
N HIS A 159 -14.54 -3.80 7.94
CA HIS A 159 -15.37 -3.76 6.74
C HIS A 159 -15.86 -2.34 6.39
N ASN A 160 -15.43 -1.33 7.16
CA ASN A 160 -15.80 0.07 6.90
C ASN A 160 -14.83 0.77 5.94
N MET A 161 -13.72 0.12 5.61
CA MET A 161 -12.73 0.64 4.68
C MET A 161 -13.18 0.41 3.24
N ALA A 162 -13.10 1.45 2.39
CA ALA A 162 -13.31 1.30 0.96
C ALA A 162 -12.05 0.70 0.30
N LEU A 163 -12.23 -0.36 -0.50
CA LEU A 163 -11.15 -0.95 -1.30
C LEU A 163 -11.37 -0.66 -2.79
N SER A 164 -10.30 -0.21 -3.47
CA SER A 164 -10.26 -0.08 -4.93
C SER A 164 -9.08 -0.86 -5.49
N LEU A 165 -9.35 -1.65 -6.50
CA LEU A 165 -8.33 -2.39 -7.25
C LEU A 165 -8.52 -2.15 -8.74
N GLU A 166 -7.51 -1.56 -9.37
CA GLU A 166 -7.53 -1.25 -10.80
C GLU A 166 -6.33 -1.90 -11.52
N TYR A 167 -6.56 -2.44 -12.69
CA TYR A 167 -5.52 -3.02 -13.53
C TYR A 167 -5.90 -2.94 -15.01
N SER A 168 -4.88 -2.94 -15.88
CA SER A 168 -5.07 -2.88 -17.33
C SER A 168 -5.16 -4.29 -17.93
N GLU A 169 -5.87 -4.41 -19.07
CA GLU A 169 -5.86 -5.61 -19.90
C GLU A 169 -4.46 -6.00 -20.43
N LYS A 170 -3.55 -5.04 -20.48
CA LYS A 170 -2.16 -5.22 -20.94
C LYS A 170 -1.14 -5.28 -19.79
N ASP A 171 -1.62 -5.42 -18.55
CA ASP A 171 -0.78 -5.45 -17.37
C ASP A 171 -0.09 -6.80 -17.21
N ASP A 172 1.18 -6.79 -16.87
CA ASP A 172 1.93 -8.00 -16.54
C ASP A 172 1.33 -8.74 -15.34
N TYR A 173 0.75 -8.00 -14.38
CA TYR A 173 0.08 -8.53 -13.19
C TYR A 173 -1.42 -8.80 -13.38
N LYS A 174 -1.97 -8.72 -14.61
CA LYS A 174 -3.40 -8.89 -14.86
C LYS A 174 -3.99 -10.14 -14.23
N ALA A 175 -3.32 -11.28 -14.38
CA ALA A 175 -3.84 -12.56 -13.88
C ALA A 175 -3.99 -12.57 -12.36
N SER A 176 -2.98 -12.14 -11.64
CA SER A 176 -3.01 -12.10 -10.18
C SER A 176 -3.86 -10.94 -9.63
N SER A 177 -3.91 -9.81 -10.33
CA SER A 177 -4.85 -8.72 -10.00
C SER A 177 -6.30 -9.19 -10.12
N ALA A 178 -6.63 -9.96 -11.17
CA ALA A 178 -7.98 -10.53 -11.33
C ALA A 178 -8.34 -11.51 -10.21
N LEU A 179 -7.38 -12.32 -9.74
CA LEU A 179 -7.58 -13.20 -8.57
C LEU A 179 -7.85 -12.40 -7.28
N LEU A 180 -7.13 -11.31 -7.04
CA LEU A 180 -7.39 -10.43 -5.90
C LEU A 180 -8.76 -9.76 -6.00
N ALA A 181 -9.14 -9.28 -7.19
CA ALA A 181 -10.46 -8.70 -7.43
C ALA A 181 -11.58 -9.71 -7.12
N ASP A 182 -11.44 -10.96 -7.56
CA ASP A 182 -12.39 -12.03 -7.24
C ASP A 182 -12.47 -12.31 -5.72
N CYS A 183 -11.33 -12.27 -5.02
CA CYS A 183 -11.31 -12.38 -3.55
C CYS A 183 -12.06 -11.22 -2.88
N ILE A 184 -11.86 -9.98 -3.33
CA ILE A 184 -12.55 -8.80 -2.80
C ILE A 184 -14.06 -8.92 -3.05
N LEU A 185 -14.48 -9.29 -4.27
CA LEU A 185 -15.90 -9.46 -4.62
C LEU A 185 -16.62 -10.55 -3.82
N LYS A 186 -15.89 -11.56 -3.36
CA LYS A 186 -16.41 -12.64 -2.51
C LYS A 186 -16.31 -12.36 -1.02
N SER A 187 -15.66 -11.28 -0.64
CA SER A 187 -15.49 -10.86 0.75
C SER A 187 -16.62 -9.92 1.19
N SER A 188 -16.60 -9.55 2.46
CA SER A 188 -17.51 -8.57 3.05
C SER A 188 -17.25 -7.12 2.62
N PHE A 189 -16.17 -6.83 1.90
CA PHE A 189 -15.93 -5.50 1.32
C PHE A 189 -16.83 -5.16 0.14
N SER A 190 -17.55 -6.14 -0.41
CA SER A 190 -18.43 -5.96 -1.58
C SER A 190 -19.90 -5.69 -1.23
N SER A 191 -20.21 -5.44 0.03
CA SER A 191 -21.58 -5.21 0.51
C SER A 191 -21.93 -3.72 0.63
#